data_baeed5cc17125f3cd411f7c9440e0bac
#
_entry.id   baeed5cc17125f3cd411f7c9440e0bac
#
_cell.length_a   1.000
_cell.length_b   1.000
_cell.length_c   1.000
_cell.angle_alpha   90.00
_cell.angle_beta   90.00
_cell.angle_gamma   90.00
#
_symmetry.space_group_name_H-M   'P 1'
#
loop_
_entity.id
_entity.type
_entity.pdbx_description
1 polymer ?
#
loop_
_entity_poly.entity_id
_entity_poly.type
_entity_poly.pdbx_seq_one_letter_code
_entity_poly.pdbx_strand_id
1 'polypeptide(L)'
;MDLAISAITGDLANRIISFLMSKYMDHVCSEEKVERLQQLLLRVGMVVEEADSRYITNSCMLIQLKTLAAAMYQGHYVLDTTKYRKHKELVCDSSALSISTPNKRTRTLVSSASHKVFNSGLIRALQNLEAGVANMAEFVVLLGGCERISRRPYDAYLYIEHFMFGRHVEKQQIIRFLLQHNTPGSPAVLPIIGDAGVGKKTLVAHVCDVERVRSHFSMILHLNGDDLFRITHHERLSGRILVVVEFASDVNEDDWTTFYHLIMMMDRGSKVIILGQSAGLGKFGTVKPVSLNSLAFDEYLYLFKTLAFGSTNPEDYPRLAAMVEEFGMLLGGSLISANVLADALRKNLSAHFWLYRLKGVRDSVNKNISCFGAHPQVLFNRGHSVHLIGCYILSPAAPSGIVNSAIGMANVPEEQGIGLPRIMFGDLIASAGHAVLPKGDFTLISWESRLPPYTSFAHLVHAVPSCVHDKPETSLSGKKRPGLFA
;
A
#
# COMPACT_ATOMS: atom_id res chain seq x y z
N MET A 1 -62.01 24.66 -23.91
CA MET A 1 -60.84 24.58 -22.98
C MET A 1 -60.37 23.13 -22.76
N ASP A 2 -61.24 22.15 -22.78
CA ASP A 2 -60.89 20.74 -22.51
C ASP A 2 -59.91 20.10 -23.53
N LEU A 3 -59.99 20.49 -24.81
CA LEU A 3 -59.05 19.99 -25.84
C LEU A 3 -57.62 20.47 -25.63
N ALA A 4 -57.42 21.68 -25.13
CA ALA A 4 -56.06 22.22 -24.87
C ALA A 4 -55.42 21.57 -23.62
N ILE A 5 -56.22 21.26 -22.59
CA ILE A 5 -55.76 20.57 -21.38
C ILE A 5 -55.39 19.13 -21.70
N SER A 6 -56.16 18.44 -22.57
CA SER A 6 -55.86 17.07 -22.99
C SER A 6 -54.59 16.97 -23.83
N ALA A 7 -54.31 17.96 -24.68
CA ALA A 7 -53.05 18.01 -25.46
C ALA A 7 -51.83 18.25 -24.61
N ILE A 8 -51.92 19.12 -23.61
CA ILE A 8 -50.81 19.45 -22.68
C ILE A 8 -50.53 18.24 -21.78
N THR A 9 -51.56 17.53 -21.29
CA THR A 9 -51.37 16.32 -20.46
C THR A 9 -50.77 15.18 -21.26
N GLY A 10 -51.14 15.02 -22.54
CA GLY A 10 -50.55 14.02 -23.45
C GLY A 10 -49.08 14.28 -23.76
N ASP A 11 -48.70 15.53 -24.00
CA ASP A 11 -47.29 15.91 -24.25
C ASP A 11 -46.41 15.74 -22.97
N LEU A 12 -46.97 16.09 -21.81
CA LEU A 12 -46.29 15.88 -20.53
C LEU A 12 -46.12 14.39 -20.21
N ALA A 13 -47.13 13.57 -20.46
CA ALA A 13 -47.06 12.12 -20.28
C ALA A 13 -46.00 11.50 -21.21
N ASN A 14 -45.98 11.89 -22.49
CA ASN A 14 -45.00 11.42 -23.46
C ASN A 14 -43.56 11.83 -23.10
N ARG A 15 -43.36 13.03 -22.57
CA ARG A 15 -42.06 13.47 -22.08
C ARG A 15 -41.59 12.67 -20.85
N ILE A 16 -42.51 12.38 -19.92
CA ILE A 16 -42.23 11.56 -18.74
C ILE A 16 -41.90 10.13 -19.18
N ILE A 17 -42.67 9.55 -20.08
CA ILE A 17 -42.43 8.20 -20.61
C ILE A 17 -41.09 8.15 -21.34
N SER A 18 -40.81 9.10 -22.22
CA SER A 18 -39.52 9.20 -22.94
C SER A 18 -38.33 9.36 -21.98
N PHE A 19 -38.49 10.16 -20.94
CA PHE A 19 -37.48 10.33 -19.88
C PHE A 19 -37.26 9.04 -19.07
N LEU A 20 -38.32 8.34 -18.70
CA LEU A 20 -38.23 7.07 -17.98
C LEU A 20 -37.65 5.97 -18.86
N MET A 21 -38.02 5.89 -20.13
CA MET A 21 -37.43 4.97 -21.10
C MET A 21 -35.95 5.26 -21.35
N SER A 22 -35.58 6.51 -21.50
CA SER A 22 -34.15 6.90 -21.62
C SER A 22 -33.34 6.49 -20.38
N LYS A 23 -33.85 6.77 -19.18
CA LYS A 23 -33.22 6.32 -17.93
C LYS A 23 -33.14 4.82 -17.80
N TYR A 24 -34.18 4.11 -18.20
CA TYR A 24 -34.20 2.64 -18.17
C TYR A 24 -33.17 2.06 -19.14
N MET A 25 -33.11 2.57 -20.39
CA MET A 25 -32.10 2.16 -21.37
C MET A 25 -30.69 2.50 -20.96
N ASP A 26 -30.48 3.68 -20.35
CA ASP A 26 -29.17 4.05 -19.78
C ASP A 26 -28.75 3.11 -18.64
N HIS A 27 -29.71 2.66 -17.83
CA HIS A 27 -29.43 1.73 -16.71
C HIS A 27 -29.08 0.33 -17.22
N VAL A 28 -29.88 -0.23 -18.16
CA VAL A 28 -29.63 -1.53 -18.79
C VAL A 28 -28.27 -1.53 -19.51
N CYS A 29 -27.98 -0.49 -20.29
CA CYS A 29 -26.69 -0.35 -20.97
C CYS A 29 -25.51 -0.20 -19.98
N SER A 30 -25.76 0.32 -18.79
CA SER A 30 -24.72 0.41 -17.73
C SER A 30 -24.45 -0.94 -17.08
N GLU A 31 -25.47 -1.77 -16.84
CA GLU A 31 -25.32 -3.12 -16.27
C GLU A 31 -24.54 -4.05 -17.22
N GLU A 32 -24.88 -4.05 -18.50
CA GLU A 32 -24.14 -4.82 -19.52
C GLU A 32 -22.67 -4.42 -19.59
N LYS A 33 -22.37 -3.13 -19.48
CA LYS A 33 -20.99 -2.63 -19.46
C LYS A 33 -20.23 -3.07 -18.21
N VAL A 34 -20.89 -3.10 -17.06
CA VAL A 34 -20.28 -3.56 -15.80
C VAL A 34 -19.99 -5.07 -15.88
N GLU A 35 -20.93 -5.86 -16.40
CA GLU A 35 -20.71 -7.29 -16.61
C GLU A 35 -19.56 -7.55 -17.59
N ARG A 36 -19.51 -6.81 -18.69
CA ARG A 36 -18.40 -6.86 -19.65
C ARG A 36 -17.07 -6.51 -19.00
N LEU A 37 -17.04 -5.47 -18.16
CA LEU A 37 -15.85 -5.09 -17.39
C LEU A 37 -15.36 -6.23 -16.49
N GLN A 38 -16.28 -6.90 -15.78
CA GLN A 38 -15.93 -8.03 -14.92
C GLN A 38 -15.32 -9.20 -15.72
N GLN A 39 -15.88 -9.54 -16.87
CA GLN A 39 -15.35 -10.60 -17.73
C GLN A 39 -13.95 -10.29 -18.23
N LEU A 40 -13.69 -9.03 -18.62
CA LEU A 40 -12.37 -8.60 -19.07
C LEU A 40 -11.34 -8.61 -17.92
N LEU A 41 -11.75 -8.17 -16.73
CA LEU A 41 -10.91 -8.20 -15.52
C LEU A 41 -10.47 -9.61 -15.15
N LEU A 42 -11.37 -10.59 -15.23
CA LEU A 42 -11.02 -12.00 -15.00
C LEU A 42 -9.98 -12.49 -16.01
N ARG A 43 -10.13 -12.18 -17.30
CA ARG A 43 -9.20 -12.60 -18.34
C ARG A 43 -7.81 -11.98 -18.15
N VAL A 44 -7.77 -10.68 -17.90
CA VAL A 44 -6.49 -9.97 -17.69
C VAL A 44 -5.84 -10.42 -16.40
N GLY A 45 -6.62 -10.60 -15.32
CA GLY A 45 -6.14 -11.08 -14.03
C GLY A 45 -5.41 -12.41 -14.12
N MET A 46 -5.99 -13.40 -14.82
CA MET A 46 -5.33 -14.70 -15.03
C MET A 46 -3.96 -14.58 -15.71
N VAL A 47 -3.84 -13.68 -16.69
CA VAL A 47 -2.58 -13.49 -17.42
C VAL A 47 -1.54 -12.76 -16.58
N VAL A 48 -1.95 -11.74 -15.84
CA VAL A 48 -1.06 -11.00 -14.93
C VAL A 48 -0.54 -11.92 -13.82
N GLU A 49 -1.41 -12.77 -13.27
CA GLU A 49 -1.05 -13.76 -12.25
C GLU A 49 -0.06 -14.81 -12.79
N GLU A 50 -0.33 -15.39 -13.95
CA GLU A 50 0.60 -16.35 -14.58
C GLU A 50 1.95 -15.69 -14.89
N ALA A 51 1.96 -14.44 -15.35
CA ALA A 51 3.18 -13.70 -15.65
C ALA A 51 4.06 -13.48 -14.40
N ASP A 52 3.47 -13.31 -13.21
CA ASP A 52 4.22 -13.15 -11.96
C ASP A 52 5.03 -14.41 -11.57
N SER A 53 4.57 -15.58 -12.02
CA SER A 53 5.23 -16.88 -11.80
C SER A 53 6.31 -17.20 -12.84
N ARG A 54 6.49 -16.38 -13.87
CA ARG A 54 7.39 -16.63 -15.00
C ARG A 54 8.62 -15.73 -15.00
N TYR A 55 9.73 -16.22 -15.55
CA TYR A 55 10.94 -15.44 -15.81
C TYR A 55 10.88 -14.78 -17.17
N ILE A 56 10.58 -13.49 -17.21
CA ILE A 56 10.40 -12.71 -18.43
C ILE A 56 11.66 -11.90 -18.72
N THR A 57 12.37 -12.25 -19.78
CA THR A 57 13.58 -11.52 -20.23
C THR A 57 13.32 -10.49 -21.30
N ASN A 58 12.18 -10.59 -22.01
CA ASN A 58 11.81 -9.69 -23.10
C ASN A 58 11.27 -8.36 -22.55
N SER A 59 11.93 -7.25 -22.87
CA SER A 59 11.57 -5.91 -22.40
C SER A 59 10.19 -5.45 -22.90
N CYS A 60 9.82 -5.84 -24.14
CA CYS A 60 8.48 -5.49 -24.68
C CYS A 60 7.38 -6.22 -23.92
N MET A 61 7.60 -7.49 -23.55
CA MET A 61 6.66 -8.23 -22.70
C MET A 61 6.51 -7.58 -21.32
N LEU A 62 7.59 -7.07 -20.72
CA LEU A 62 7.52 -6.37 -19.43
C LEU A 62 6.72 -5.06 -19.53
N ILE A 63 6.88 -4.30 -20.62
CA ILE A 63 6.10 -3.09 -20.87
C ILE A 63 4.61 -3.45 -21.05
N GLN A 64 4.32 -4.50 -21.82
CA GLN A 64 2.95 -4.96 -22.04
C GLN A 64 2.32 -5.46 -20.73
N LEU A 65 3.05 -6.24 -19.92
CA LEU A 65 2.60 -6.67 -18.60
C LEU A 65 2.25 -5.50 -17.68
N LYS A 66 3.11 -4.49 -17.65
CA LYS A 66 2.85 -3.26 -16.88
C LYS A 66 1.56 -2.57 -17.32
N THR A 67 1.34 -2.48 -18.64
CA THR A 67 0.14 -1.86 -19.22
C THR A 67 -1.13 -2.66 -18.88
N LEU A 68 -1.07 -4.00 -18.97
CA LEU A 68 -2.17 -4.90 -18.60
C LEU A 68 -2.50 -4.80 -17.11
N ALA A 69 -1.50 -4.82 -16.23
CA ALA A 69 -1.68 -4.69 -14.80
C ALA A 69 -2.30 -3.32 -14.43
N ALA A 70 -1.82 -2.22 -15.00
CA ALA A 70 -2.37 -0.89 -14.78
C ALA A 70 -3.85 -0.80 -15.23
N ALA A 71 -4.18 -1.35 -16.41
CA ALA A 71 -5.56 -1.39 -16.90
C ALA A 71 -6.46 -2.25 -15.98
N MET A 72 -5.94 -3.35 -15.44
CA MET A 72 -6.64 -4.21 -14.48
C MET A 72 -6.95 -3.45 -13.18
N TYR A 73 -5.98 -2.78 -12.57
CA TYR A 73 -6.20 -2.02 -11.34
C TYR A 73 -7.18 -0.87 -11.54
N GLN A 74 -7.04 -0.13 -12.65
CA GLN A 74 -8.00 0.91 -13.04
C GLN A 74 -9.41 0.34 -13.22
N GLY A 75 -9.54 -0.81 -13.86
CA GLY A 75 -10.82 -1.49 -14.05
C GLY A 75 -11.47 -1.90 -12.72
N HIS A 76 -10.70 -2.44 -11.79
CA HIS A 76 -11.17 -2.77 -10.44
C HIS A 76 -11.64 -1.53 -9.68
N TYR A 77 -10.88 -0.42 -9.74
CA TYR A 77 -11.28 0.84 -9.13
C TYR A 77 -12.62 1.35 -9.65
N VAL A 78 -12.80 1.35 -10.97
CA VAL A 78 -14.06 1.77 -11.60
C VAL A 78 -15.20 0.84 -11.22
N LEU A 79 -14.98 -0.47 -11.20
CA LEU A 79 -15.98 -1.46 -10.80
C LEU A 79 -16.43 -1.23 -9.36
N ASP A 80 -15.50 -1.05 -8.44
CA ASP A 80 -15.79 -0.80 -7.03
C ASP A 80 -16.55 0.51 -6.81
N THR A 81 -16.12 1.57 -7.48
CA THR A 81 -16.80 2.87 -7.45
C THR A 81 -18.25 2.74 -7.95
N THR A 82 -18.49 1.87 -8.96
CA THR A 82 -19.83 1.61 -9.47
C THR A 82 -20.69 0.86 -8.46
N LYS A 83 -20.19 -0.26 -7.96
CA LYS A 83 -20.94 -1.17 -7.07
C LYS A 83 -21.31 -0.51 -5.75
N TYR A 84 -20.37 0.25 -5.16
CA TYR A 84 -20.52 0.78 -3.81
C TYR A 84 -20.97 2.24 -3.73
N ARG A 85 -21.28 2.88 -4.85
CA ARG A 85 -21.68 4.29 -4.92
C ARG A 85 -22.83 4.65 -3.98
N LYS A 86 -23.91 3.88 -3.97
CA LYS A 86 -25.08 4.12 -3.11
C LYS A 86 -24.71 4.07 -1.62
N HIS A 87 -23.80 3.18 -1.25
CA HIS A 87 -23.34 3.02 0.14
C HIS A 87 -22.38 4.13 0.56
N LYS A 88 -21.61 4.68 -0.38
CA LYS A 88 -20.72 5.82 -0.14
C LYS A 88 -21.51 7.08 0.20
N GLU A 89 -22.63 7.34 -0.47
CA GLU A 89 -23.51 8.46 -0.14
C GLU A 89 -24.06 8.36 1.29
N LEU A 90 -24.41 7.15 1.75
CA LEU A 90 -24.86 6.90 3.12
C LEU A 90 -23.75 7.08 4.17
N VAL A 91 -22.51 6.73 3.86
CA VAL A 91 -21.35 6.90 4.74
C VAL A 91 -20.99 8.38 4.89
N CYS A 92 -21.03 9.16 3.82
CA CYS A 92 -20.78 10.59 3.84
C CYS A 92 -21.85 11.35 4.66
N ASP A 93 -23.12 10.98 4.53
CA ASP A 93 -24.22 11.60 5.31
C ASP A 93 -24.09 11.29 6.83
N SER A 94 -23.57 10.12 7.19
CA SER A 94 -23.34 9.73 8.59
C SER A 94 -22.18 10.51 9.25
N SER A 95 -21.23 11.01 8.46
CA SER A 95 -20.10 11.82 8.93
C SER A 95 -20.39 13.32 8.98
N ALA A 96 -21.50 13.76 8.37
CA ALA A 96 -21.94 15.16 8.34
C ALA A 96 -22.91 15.51 9.48
N LEU A 97 -22.67 15.02 10.70
CA LEU A 97 -23.32 15.56 11.91
C LEU A 97 -22.67 16.87 12.33
N SER A 98 -22.69 17.88 11.45
CA SER A 98 -22.41 19.28 11.81
C SER A 98 -23.06 20.20 10.77
N ILE A 99 -24.23 20.72 11.17
CA ILE A 99 -24.79 22.04 10.81
C ILE A 99 -24.60 22.49 9.35
N SER A 100 -25.54 22.16 8.49
CA SER A 100 -25.99 23.07 7.45
C SER A 100 -27.31 22.58 6.82
N THR A 101 -28.27 23.48 6.77
CA THR A 101 -29.60 23.32 6.14
C THR A 101 -29.48 22.86 4.70
N PRO A 102 -30.23 21.82 4.28
CA PRO A 102 -30.08 21.27 2.94
C PRO A 102 -30.78 22.16 1.92
N ASN A 103 -29.99 22.80 1.09
CA ASN A 103 -30.48 23.51 -0.09
C ASN A 103 -30.78 22.47 -1.20
N LYS A 104 -32.03 22.07 -1.36
CA LYS A 104 -32.51 21.02 -2.28
C LYS A 104 -32.13 21.20 -3.76
N ARG A 105 -31.77 22.42 -4.19
CA ARG A 105 -31.44 22.71 -5.59
C ARG A 105 -30.01 22.34 -6.00
N THR A 106 -29.07 22.28 -5.06
CA THR A 106 -27.66 21.94 -5.36
C THR A 106 -27.45 20.44 -5.54
N ARG A 107 -28.29 19.60 -4.93
CA ARG A 107 -28.18 18.12 -4.99
C ARG A 107 -28.42 17.54 -6.39
N THR A 108 -29.33 18.13 -7.20
CA THR A 108 -29.68 17.63 -8.52
C THR A 108 -28.61 17.95 -9.57
N LEU A 109 -27.92 19.08 -9.48
CA LEU A 109 -26.86 19.46 -10.43
C LEU A 109 -25.56 18.68 -10.19
N VAL A 110 -25.21 18.44 -8.94
CA VAL A 110 -24.02 17.64 -8.55
C VAL A 110 -24.22 16.16 -8.96
N SER A 111 -25.43 15.61 -8.82
CA SER A 111 -25.77 14.25 -9.24
C SER A 111 -25.63 14.05 -10.75
N SER A 112 -26.06 15.02 -11.57
CA SER A 112 -25.99 14.91 -13.02
C SER A 112 -24.56 15.01 -13.58
N ALA A 113 -23.73 15.90 -13.03
CA ALA A 113 -22.32 16.05 -13.40
C ALA A 113 -21.53 14.79 -12.99
N SER A 114 -21.80 14.26 -11.80
CA SER A 114 -21.18 13.03 -11.30
C SER A 114 -21.50 11.81 -12.17
N HIS A 115 -22.73 11.72 -12.72
CA HIS A 115 -23.13 10.63 -13.61
C HIS A 115 -22.39 10.66 -14.97
N LYS A 116 -22.16 11.85 -15.53
CA LYS A 116 -21.42 12.00 -16.80
C LYS A 116 -19.95 11.64 -16.66
N VAL A 117 -19.30 12.10 -15.58
CA VAL A 117 -17.89 11.78 -15.29
C VAL A 117 -17.72 10.28 -15.04
N PHE A 118 -18.68 9.66 -14.39
CA PHE A 118 -18.69 8.25 -14.11
C PHE A 118 -18.81 7.39 -15.39
N ASN A 119 -19.79 7.67 -16.27
CA ASN A 119 -19.94 6.92 -17.52
C ASN A 119 -18.68 7.04 -18.41
N SER A 120 -18.01 8.19 -18.39
CA SER A 120 -16.74 8.38 -19.12
C SER A 120 -15.61 7.51 -18.54
N GLY A 121 -15.55 7.35 -17.21
CA GLY A 121 -14.58 6.48 -16.53
C GLY A 121 -14.78 5.00 -16.87
N LEU A 122 -16.03 4.52 -16.84
CA LEU A 122 -16.39 3.14 -17.20
C LEU A 122 -16.07 2.82 -18.67
N ILE A 123 -16.42 3.72 -19.59
CA ILE A 123 -16.12 3.56 -21.02
C ILE A 123 -14.60 3.52 -21.23
N ARG A 124 -13.85 4.40 -20.59
CA ARG A 124 -12.38 4.43 -20.69
C ARG A 124 -11.73 3.16 -20.15
N ALA A 125 -12.19 2.66 -18.99
CA ALA A 125 -11.68 1.41 -18.42
C ALA A 125 -11.95 0.21 -19.35
N LEU A 126 -13.15 0.12 -19.92
CA LEU A 126 -13.50 -0.89 -20.91
C LEU A 126 -12.60 -0.81 -22.15
N GLN A 127 -12.42 0.36 -22.72
CA GLN A 127 -11.58 0.56 -23.89
C GLN A 127 -10.13 0.15 -23.63
N ASN A 128 -9.57 0.52 -22.47
CA ASN A 128 -8.21 0.15 -22.08
C ASN A 128 -8.05 -1.38 -21.94
N LEU A 129 -9.02 -2.03 -21.30
CA LEU A 129 -8.98 -3.49 -21.14
C LEU A 129 -9.21 -4.22 -22.46
N GLU A 130 -10.14 -3.77 -23.29
CA GLU A 130 -10.39 -4.35 -24.63
C GLU A 130 -9.17 -4.23 -25.52
N ALA A 131 -8.50 -3.06 -25.53
CA ALA A 131 -7.25 -2.88 -26.27
C ALA A 131 -6.13 -3.81 -25.73
N GLY A 132 -6.06 -3.97 -24.40
CA GLY A 132 -5.12 -4.90 -23.77
C GLY A 132 -5.38 -6.35 -24.19
N VAL A 133 -6.65 -6.79 -24.14
CA VAL A 133 -7.05 -8.16 -24.52
C VAL A 133 -6.86 -8.43 -26.01
N ALA A 134 -7.11 -7.46 -26.89
CA ALA A 134 -6.88 -7.60 -28.32
C ALA A 134 -5.43 -7.97 -28.66
N ASN A 135 -4.47 -7.45 -27.91
CA ASN A 135 -3.03 -7.69 -28.12
C ASN A 135 -2.46 -8.79 -27.19
N MET A 136 -3.31 -9.50 -26.45
CA MET A 136 -2.87 -10.45 -25.43
C MET A 136 -2.47 -11.82 -25.99
N ALA A 137 -2.96 -12.20 -27.17
CA ALA A 137 -2.73 -13.52 -27.73
C ALA A 137 -1.24 -13.83 -27.94
N GLU A 138 -0.49 -12.93 -28.56
CA GLU A 138 0.96 -13.08 -28.74
C GLU A 138 1.69 -13.10 -27.40
N PHE A 139 1.29 -12.24 -26.46
CA PHE A 139 1.86 -12.20 -25.12
C PHE A 139 1.70 -13.55 -24.41
N VAL A 140 0.52 -14.16 -24.47
CA VAL A 140 0.24 -15.47 -23.84
C VAL A 140 1.07 -16.58 -24.46
N VAL A 141 1.24 -16.58 -25.79
CA VAL A 141 2.10 -17.55 -26.50
C VAL A 141 3.55 -17.40 -26.05
N LEU A 142 4.08 -16.18 -26.04
CA LEU A 142 5.44 -15.90 -25.59
C LEU A 142 5.62 -16.22 -24.10
N LEU A 143 4.62 -15.92 -23.28
CA LEU A 143 4.63 -16.23 -21.84
C LEU A 143 4.71 -17.74 -21.60
N GLY A 144 4.01 -18.53 -22.42
CA GLY A 144 4.08 -20.00 -22.37
C GLY A 144 5.50 -20.55 -22.59
N GLY A 145 6.33 -19.86 -23.39
CA GLY A 145 7.74 -20.17 -23.59
C GLY A 145 8.69 -19.68 -22.48
N CYS A 146 8.22 -18.84 -21.56
CA CYS A 146 9.02 -18.36 -20.43
C CYS A 146 9.13 -19.44 -19.34
N GLU A 147 10.31 -19.55 -18.73
CA GLU A 147 10.54 -20.49 -17.63
C GLU A 147 9.75 -20.11 -16.38
N ARG A 148 9.18 -21.09 -15.69
CA ARG A 148 8.55 -20.90 -14.38
C ARG A 148 9.59 -20.74 -13.29
N ILE A 149 9.50 -19.68 -12.49
CA ILE A 149 10.39 -19.39 -11.37
C ILE A 149 9.79 -19.75 -10.01
N SER A 150 8.49 -20.02 -9.96
CA SER A 150 7.79 -20.43 -8.74
C SER A 150 6.79 -21.54 -9.04
N ARG A 151 6.86 -22.62 -8.27
CA ARG A 151 5.85 -23.70 -8.23
C ARG A 151 5.18 -23.65 -6.87
N ARG A 152 4.33 -22.67 -6.62
CA ARG A 152 3.61 -22.63 -5.34
C ARG A 152 2.25 -23.28 -5.47
N PRO A 153 1.85 -24.14 -4.50
CA PRO A 153 0.50 -24.67 -4.45
C PRO A 153 -0.48 -23.49 -4.26
N TYR A 154 -1.63 -23.63 -4.90
CA TYR A 154 -2.75 -22.70 -4.77
C TYR A 154 -3.25 -22.68 -3.34
N ASP A 155 -2.77 -21.72 -2.57
CA ASP A 155 -3.33 -21.39 -1.28
C ASP A 155 -3.62 -19.89 -1.28
N ALA A 156 -4.89 -19.51 -1.46
CA ALA A 156 -5.31 -18.11 -1.56
C ALA A 156 -4.88 -17.27 -0.34
N TYR A 157 -4.71 -17.92 0.80
CA TYR A 157 -4.25 -17.29 2.04
C TYR A 157 -2.75 -16.93 2.01
N LEU A 158 -1.93 -17.78 1.39
CA LEU A 158 -0.50 -17.55 1.20
C LEU A 158 -0.22 -16.56 0.07
N TYR A 159 -1.18 -16.38 -0.85
CA TYR A 159 -1.08 -15.48 -1.98
C TYR A 159 -0.86 -14.01 -1.56
N ILE A 160 -1.59 -13.53 -0.54
CA ILE A 160 -1.48 -12.15 -0.06
C ILE A 160 -0.13 -11.88 0.62
N GLU A 161 0.44 -12.88 1.27
CA GLU A 161 1.72 -12.74 1.99
C GLU A 161 2.95 -12.82 1.07
N HIS A 162 2.81 -13.49 -0.07
CA HIS A 162 3.91 -13.78 -0.99
C HIS A 162 3.82 -13.08 -2.34
N PHE A 163 2.76 -12.31 -2.59
CA PHE A 163 2.56 -11.57 -3.83
C PHE A 163 3.06 -10.14 -3.71
N MET A 164 3.81 -9.70 -4.73
CA MET A 164 4.33 -8.34 -4.81
C MET A 164 3.48 -7.50 -5.74
N PHE A 165 2.56 -6.73 -5.18
CA PHE A 165 1.66 -5.87 -5.96
C PHE A 165 2.40 -4.78 -6.73
N GLY A 166 2.02 -4.61 -8.00
CA GLY A 166 2.43 -3.47 -8.81
C GLY A 166 3.93 -3.39 -9.12
N ARG A 167 4.73 -4.43 -8.79
CA ARG A 167 6.20 -4.43 -8.92
C ARG A 167 6.73 -5.47 -9.91
N HIS A 168 5.90 -5.91 -10.85
CA HIS A 168 6.25 -6.98 -11.79
C HIS A 168 7.51 -6.67 -12.60
N VAL A 169 7.62 -5.44 -13.12
CA VAL A 169 8.76 -5.02 -13.95
C VAL A 169 10.04 -4.91 -13.13
N GLU A 170 9.96 -4.22 -12.00
CA GLU A 170 11.10 -4.01 -11.11
C GLU A 170 11.63 -5.35 -10.55
N LYS A 171 10.71 -6.27 -10.15
CA LYS A 171 11.06 -7.64 -9.74
C LYS A 171 11.83 -8.37 -10.82
N GLN A 172 11.33 -8.36 -12.05
CA GLN A 172 11.99 -9.02 -13.18
C GLN A 172 13.35 -8.38 -13.54
N GLN A 173 13.46 -7.06 -13.45
CA GLN A 173 14.72 -6.35 -13.67
C GLN A 173 15.80 -6.79 -12.66
N ILE A 174 15.42 -6.90 -11.38
CA ILE A 174 16.34 -7.34 -10.33
C ILE A 174 16.73 -8.81 -10.52
N ILE A 175 15.75 -9.71 -10.79
CA ILE A 175 16.03 -11.12 -11.05
C ILE A 175 16.96 -11.27 -12.24
N ARG A 176 16.70 -10.55 -13.34
CA ARG A 176 17.56 -10.56 -14.52
C ARG A 176 18.98 -10.13 -14.19
N PHE A 177 19.14 -9.02 -13.45
CA PHE A 177 20.46 -8.57 -13.00
C PHE A 177 21.18 -9.66 -12.19
N LEU A 178 20.49 -10.30 -11.24
CA LEU A 178 21.09 -11.30 -10.36
C LEU A 178 21.52 -12.58 -11.09
N LEU A 179 20.78 -13.00 -12.09
CA LEU A 179 21.04 -14.24 -12.85
C LEU A 179 21.92 -14.03 -14.08
N GLN A 180 22.16 -12.79 -14.51
CA GLN A 180 23.03 -12.49 -15.64
C GLN A 180 24.49 -12.79 -15.29
N HIS A 181 25.26 -13.35 -16.24
CA HIS A 181 26.69 -13.53 -16.07
C HIS A 181 27.37 -12.15 -16.08
N ASN A 182 28.29 -11.94 -15.15
CA ASN A 182 29.07 -10.71 -15.10
C ASN A 182 30.10 -10.69 -16.23
N THR A 183 30.38 -9.50 -16.76
CA THR A 183 31.61 -9.27 -17.54
C THR A 183 32.84 -9.55 -16.66
N PRO A 184 33.89 -10.15 -17.21
CA PRO A 184 35.11 -10.42 -16.45
C PRO A 184 35.70 -9.13 -15.88
N GLY A 185 35.92 -9.05 -14.58
CA GLY A 185 36.76 -8.00 -13.98
C GLY A 185 36.23 -7.34 -12.72
N SER A 186 34.92 -7.12 -12.56
CA SER A 186 34.39 -6.38 -11.40
C SER A 186 33.05 -6.90 -10.93
N PRO A 187 32.74 -6.91 -9.63
CA PRO A 187 31.42 -7.20 -9.11
C PRO A 187 30.41 -6.19 -9.66
N ALA A 188 29.28 -6.70 -10.15
CA ALA A 188 28.22 -5.83 -10.66
C ALA A 188 27.41 -5.25 -9.49
N VAL A 189 27.11 -3.96 -9.58
CA VAL A 189 26.38 -3.18 -8.56
C VAL A 189 25.07 -2.63 -9.12
N LEU A 190 23.95 -2.95 -8.49
CA LEU A 190 22.63 -2.46 -8.85
C LEU A 190 22.09 -1.52 -7.74
N PRO A 191 21.96 -0.22 -7.99
CA PRO A 191 21.24 0.68 -7.10
C PRO A 191 19.73 0.52 -7.25
N ILE A 192 19.01 0.47 -6.12
CA ILE A 192 17.56 0.53 -6.03
C ILE A 192 17.19 1.75 -5.21
N ILE A 193 16.60 2.74 -5.87
CA ILE A 193 16.38 4.08 -5.32
C ILE A 193 14.89 4.34 -5.21
N GLY A 194 14.46 5.01 -4.14
CA GLY A 194 13.06 5.41 -3.92
C GLY A 194 12.82 5.92 -2.51
N ASP A 195 11.67 6.53 -2.28
CA ASP A 195 11.29 7.13 -1.00
C ASP A 195 11.25 6.12 0.16
N ALA A 196 11.20 6.63 1.40
CA ALA A 196 11.02 5.80 2.58
C ALA A 196 9.68 5.04 2.49
N GLY A 197 9.66 3.77 2.94
CA GLY A 197 8.45 2.97 2.98
C GLY A 197 7.86 2.53 1.64
N VAL A 198 8.52 2.81 0.49
CA VAL A 198 8.04 2.44 -0.85
C VAL A 198 8.18 0.92 -1.16
N GLY A 199 8.76 0.15 -0.24
CA GLY A 199 8.88 -1.30 -0.34
C GLY A 199 10.18 -1.81 -0.95
N LYS A 200 11.28 -1.03 -0.98
CA LYS A 200 12.59 -1.46 -1.51
C LYS A 200 13.10 -2.76 -0.88
N LYS A 201 13.18 -2.78 0.46
CA LYS A 201 13.63 -3.98 1.20
C LYS A 201 12.75 -5.19 0.94
N THR A 202 11.43 -4.99 0.97
CA THR A 202 10.44 -6.05 0.72
C THR A 202 10.60 -6.63 -0.68
N LEU A 203 10.79 -5.78 -1.70
CA LEU A 203 11.02 -6.24 -3.07
C LEU A 203 12.29 -7.07 -3.19
N VAL A 204 13.40 -6.62 -2.59
CA VAL A 204 14.66 -7.37 -2.62
C VAL A 204 14.55 -8.69 -1.84
N ALA A 205 13.90 -8.69 -0.67
CA ALA A 205 13.66 -9.90 0.11
C ALA A 205 12.83 -10.92 -0.70
N HIS A 206 11.77 -10.49 -1.39
CA HIS A 206 11.00 -11.35 -2.29
C HIS A 206 11.84 -11.92 -3.45
N VAL A 207 12.70 -11.10 -4.03
CA VAL A 207 13.58 -11.57 -5.10
C VAL A 207 14.62 -12.55 -4.57
N CYS A 208 15.18 -12.29 -3.39
CA CYS A 208 16.14 -13.20 -2.75
C CYS A 208 15.51 -14.54 -2.34
N ASP A 209 14.20 -14.58 -2.07
CA ASP A 209 13.47 -15.81 -1.74
C ASP A 209 13.11 -16.64 -2.97
N VAL A 210 13.28 -16.13 -4.19
CA VAL A 210 13.08 -16.90 -5.42
C VAL A 210 14.10 -18.03 -5.46
N GLU A 211 13.64 -19.29 -5.55
CA GLU A 211 14.48 -20.50 -5.49
C GLU A 211 15.68 -20.43 -6.45
N ARG A 212 15.46 -19.92 -7.66
CA ARG A 212 16.51 -19.77 -8.67
C ARG A 212 17.58 -18.76 -8.25
N VAL A 213 17.21 -17.69 -7.54
CA VAL A 213 18.17 -16.71 -7.02
C VAL A 213 18.91 -17.29 -5.81
N ARG A 214 18.19 -17.93 -4.90
CA ARG A 214 18.77 -18.59 -3.72
C ARG A 214 19.80 -19.65 -4.12
N SER A 215 19.50 -20.46 -5.13
CA SER A 215 20.42 -21.50 -5.60
C SER A 215 21.61 -20.94 -6.40
N HIS A 216 21.51 -19.68 -6.89
CA HIS A 216 22.58 -19.04 -7.65
C HIS A 216 23.71 -18.49 -6.77
N PHE A 217 23.41 -18.10 -5.55
CA PHE A 217 24.36 -17.55 -4.58
C PHE A 217 24.57 -18.53 -3.42
N SER A 218 25.82 -18.72 -3.01
CA SER A 218 26.15 -19.53 -1.84
C SER A 218 25.74 -18.86 -0.53
N MET A 219 25.70 -17.51 -0.54
CA MET A 219 25.35 -16.69 0.62
C MET A 219 24.70 -15.37 0.18
N ILE A 220 23.75 -14.87 0.98
CA ILE A 220 23.15 -13.55 0.83
C ILE A 220 23.40 -12.78 2.13
N LEU A 221 24.16 -11.69 2.04
CA LEU A 221 24.52 -10.84 3.16
C LEU A 221 23.69 -9.54 3.13
N HIS A 222 23.09 -9.21 4.25
CA HIS A 222 22.37 -7.94 4.42
C HIS A 222 23.15 -7.06 5.39
N LEU A 223 23.50 -5.84 4.94
CA LEU A 223 24.36 -4.90 5.66
C LEU A 223 23.67 -3.54 5.75
N ASN A 224 23.97 -2.81 6.82
CA ASN A 224 23.72 -1.38 6.89
C ASN A 224 24.95 -0.61 6.41
N GLY A 225 24.75 0.61 5.91
CA GLY A 225 25.85 1.47 5.50
C GLY A 225 26.89 1.70 6.59
N ASP A 226 26.45 1.74 7.85
CA ASP A 226 27.34 1.92 9.01
C ASP A 226 28.17 0.66 9.34
N ASP A 227 27.77 -0.50 8.82
CA ASP A 227 28.42 -1.80 9.07
C ASP A 227 29.34 -2.24 7.92
N LEU A 228 29.60 -1.38 6.94
CA LEU A 228 30.39 -1.72 5.75
C LEU A 228 31.77 -2.31 6.09
N PHE A 229 32.37 -1.83 7.15
CA PHE A 229 33.73 -2.26 7.59
C PHE A 229 33.71 -3.58 8.40
N ARG A 230 32.55 -4.09 8.81
CA ARG A 230 32.45 -5.36 9.55
C ARG A 230 32.69 -6.60 8.68
N ILE A 231 32.63 -6.45 7.36
CA ILE A 231 32.94 -7.55 6.41
C ILE A 231 34.39 -8.03 6.57
N THR A 232 35.31 -7.16 7.03
CA THR A 232 36.73 -7.48 7.16
C THR A 232 37.06 -8.59 8.17
N HIS A 233 36.14 -8.93 9.07
CA HIS A 233 36.37 -9.90 10.13
C HIS A 233 35.73 -11.27 9.88
N HIS A 234 34.97 -11.45 8.78
CA HIS A 234 34.45 -12.75 8.45
C HIS A 234 35.50 -13.55 7.65
N GLU A 235 35.70 -14.79 8.08
CA GLU A 235 36.52 -15.81 7.42
C GLU A 235 36.30 -15.81 5.91
N ARG A 236 37.32 -16.17 5.13
CA ARG A 236 37.35 -16.21 3.67
C ARG A 236 35.99 -16.61 3.10
N LEU A 237 35.22 -15.64 2.66
CA LEU A 237 33.94 -15.82 2.03
C LEU A 237 34.21 -16.52 0.67
N SER A 238 33.94 -17.82 0.58
CA SER A 238 34.10 -18.59 -0.65
C SER A 238 32.77 -18.76 -1.37
N GLY A 239 32.81 -18.72 -2.70
CA GLY A 239 31.64 -18.87 -3.55
C GLY A 239 30.99 -17.56 -3.97
N ARG A 240 29.94 -17.64 -4.78
CA ARG A 240 29.20 -16.46 -5.26
C ARG A 240 28.34 -15.88 -4.16
N ILE A 241 28.56 -14.62 -3.83
CA ILE A 241 27.90 -13.92 -2.74
C ILE A 241 27.04 -12.77 -3.29
N LEU A 242 25.83 -12.64 -2.77
CA LEU A 242 25.01 -11.46 -2.97
C LEU A 242 25.11 -10.58 -1.72
N VAL A 243 25.59 -9.34 -1.87
CA VAL A 243 25.62 -8.35 -0.81
C VAL A 243 24.48 -7.33 -1.04
N VAL A 244 23.62 -7.16 -0.06
CA VAL A 244 22.55 -6.17 -0.05
C VAL A 244 22.88 -5.13 1.01
N VAL A 245 23.17 -3.89 0.58
CA VAL A 245 23.56 -2.79 1.47
C VAL A 245 22.47 -1.74 1.50
N GLU A 246 22.04 -1.32 2.68
CA GLU A 246 21.11 -0.22 2.85
C GLU A 246 21.82 1.01 3.39
N PHE A 247 21.68 2.12 2.67
CA PHE A 247 22.17 3.43 3.09
C PHE A 247 21.02 4.30 3.56
N ALA A 248 21.10 4.75 4.80
CA ALA A 248 20.13 5.69 5.39
C ALA A 248 20.38 7.13 4.91
N SER A 249 21.63 7.48 4.58
CA SER A 249 22.10 8.79 4.13
C SER A 249 22.97 8.67 2.89
N ASP A 250 23.43 9.80 2.38
CA ASP A 250 24.45 9.82 1.33
C ASP A 250 25.76 9.22 1.82
N VAL A 251 26.42 8.50 0.93
CA VAL A 251 27.69 7.80 1.19
C VAL A 251 28.84 8.66 0.72
N ASN A 252 29.88 8.75 1.57
CA ASN A 252 31.13 9.35 1.18
C ASN A 252 31.83 8.49 0.11
N GLU A 253 32.49 9.11 -0.85
CA GLU A 253 33.21 8.41 -1.93
C GLU A 253 34.35 7.56 -1.43
N ASP A 254 35.05 8.01 -0.38
CA ASP A 254 36.15 7.27 0.23
C ASP A 254 35.67 5.98 0.91
N ASP A 255 34.55 6.06 1.65
CA ASP A 255 33.93 4.92 2.31
C ASP A 255 33.43 3.91 1.26
N TRP A 256 32.83 4.39 0.18
CA TRP A 256 32.39 3.55 -0.93
C TRP A 256 33.57 2.87 -1.61
N THR A 257 34.65 3.59 -1.88
CA THR A 257 35.86 3.07 -2.54
C THR A 257 36.49 1.96 -1.70
N THR A 258 36.59 2.17 -0.39
CA THR A 258 37.11 1.17 0.55
C THR A 258 36.23 -0.09 0.56
N PHE A 259 34.93 0.07 0.65
CA PHE A 259 33.96 -1.03 0.58
C PHE A 259 34.03 -1.78 -0.76
N TYR A 260 34.12 -1.05 -1.88
CA TYR A 260 34.20 -1.65 -3.21
C TYR A 260 35.48 -2.47 -3.41
N HIS A 261 36.59 -2.03 -2.85
CA HIS A 261 37.82 -2.82 -2.83
C HIS A 261 37.66 -4.16 -2.09
N LEU A 262 36.95 -4.17 -0.98
CA LEU A 262 36.65 -5.41 -0.26
C LEU A 262 35.80 -6.37 -1.13
N ILE A 263 34.82 -5.85 -1.85
CA ILE A 263 33.96 -6.64 -2.74
C ILE A 263 34.75 -7.19 -3.93
N MET A 264 35.74 -6.44 -4.42
CA MET A 264 36.60 -6.90 -5.52
C MET A 264 37.41 -8.16 -5.17
N MET A 265 37.60 -8.45 -3.88
CA MET A 265 38.26 -9.67 -3.40
C MET A 265 37.34 -10.88 -3.32
N MET A 266 36.02 -10.70 -3.53
CA MET A 266 35.06 -11.79 -3.53
C MET A 266 35.15 -12.63 -4.82
N ASP A 267 34.62 -13.85 -4.73
CA ASP A 267 34.60 -14.77 -5.87
C ASP A 267 33.85 -14.20 -7.08
N ARG A 268 34.33 -14.59 -8.27
CA ARG A 268 33.71 -14.18 -9.53
C ARG A 268 32.24 -14.58 -9.59
N GLY A 269 31.39 -13.64 -9.98
CA GLY A 269 29.95 -13.81 -10.03
C GLY A 269 29.20 -13.31 -8.80
N SER A 270 29.94 -12.80 -7.78
CA SER A 270 29.33 -12.05 -6.68
C SER A 270 28.70 -10.75 -7.17
N LYS A 271 27.66 -10.27 -6.50
CA LYS A 271 26.89 -9.08 -6.88
C LYS A 271 26.52 -8.24 -5.67
N VAL A 272 26.27 -6.96 -5.94
CA VAL A 272 25.87 -5.99 -4.91
C VAL A 272 24.54 -5.35 -5.30
N ILE A 273 23.64 -5.24 -4.36
CA ILE A 273 22.46 -4.39 -4.43
C ILE A 273 22.62 -3.27 -3.41
N ILE A 274 22.44 -2.03 -3.84
CA ILE A 274 22.42 -0.85 -2.98
C ILE A 274 20.97 -0.40 -2.82
N LEU A 275 20.51 -0.20 -1.59
CA LEU A 275 19.21 0.37 -1.26
C LEU A 275 19.38 1.76 -0.65
N GLY A 276 18.64 2.75 -1.15
CA GLY A 276 18.65 4.07 -0.55
C GLY A 276 17.56 5.01 -1.07
N GLN A 277 17.54 6.21 -0.52
CA GLN A 277 16.58 7.25 -0.92
C GLN A 277 17.20 8.25 -1.90
N SER A 278 18.50 8.54 -1.75
CA SER A 278 19.19 9.53 -2.55
C SER A 278 19.44 9.06 -3.97
N ALA A 279 19.11 9.89 -4.94
CA ALA A 279 19.47 9.67 -6.34
C ALA A 279 20.99 9.63 -6.56
N GLY A 280 21.76 10.27 -5.66
CA GLY A 280 23.22 10.28 -5.67
C GLY A 280 23.85 8.89 -5.57
N LEU A 281 23.15 7.92 -4.97
CA LEU A 281 23.62 6.53 -4.89
C LEU A 281 23.71 5.86 -6.28
N GLY A 282 22.99 6.40 -7.27
CA GLY A 282 23.05 5.91 -8.66
C GLY A 282 24.45 5.94 -9.27
N LYS A 283 25.34 6.84 -8.82
CA LYS A 283 26.73 6.95 -9.30
C LYS A 283 27.59 5.72 -8.98
N PHE A 284 27.24 4.99 -7.93
CA PHE A 284 27.94 3.76 -7.51
C PHE A 284 27.52 2.51 -8.28
N GLY A 285 26.45 2.61 -9.08
CA GLY A 285 25.96 1.50 -9.90
C GLY A 285 26.85 1.21 -11.11
N THR A 286 27.07 -0.06 -11.39
CA THR A 286 27.66 -0.52 -12.67
C THR A 286 26.61 -0.67 -13.75
N VAL A 287 25.32 -0.66 -13.36
CA VAL A 287 24.15 -0.74 -14.25
C VAL A 287 23.18 0.38 -13.87
N LYS A 288 22.22 0.65 -14.78
CA LYS A 288 21.21 1.68 -14.56
C LYS A 288 20.40 1.38 -13.29
N PRO A 289 20.20 2.37 -12.41
CA PRO A 289 19.40 2.21 -11.20
C PRO A 289 17.96 1.78 -11.48
N VAL A 290 17.40 0.96 -10.59
CA VAL A 290 15.96 0.68 -10.53
C VAL A 290 15.33 1.72 -9.62
N SER A 291 14.44 2.54 -10.17
CA SER A 291 13.71 3.56 -9.41
C SER A 291 12.35 3.03 -8.99
N LEU A 292 12.09 2.98 -7.69
CA LEU A 292 10.80 2.62 -7.12
C LEU A 292 10.01 3.88 -6.74
N ASN A 293 8.93 4.12 -7.47
CA ASN A 293 7.96 5.16 -7.14
C ASN A 293 6.86 4.59 -6.23
N SER A 294 6.07 5.45 -5.60
CA SER A 294 4.84 5.04 -4.94
C SER A 294 3.91 4.31 -5.93
N LEU A 295 3.09 3.40 -5.44
CA LEU A 295 2.06 2.75 -6.27
C LEU A 295 1.08 3.80 -6.79
N ALA A 296 0.53 3.58 -7.99
CA ALA A 296 -0.59 4.38 -8.47
C ALA A 296 -1.78 4.23 -7.53
N PHE A 297 -2.67 5.23 -7.48
CA PHE A 297 -3.75 5.24 -6.50
C PHE A 297 -4.68 4.02 -6.61
N ASP A 298 -5.03 3.63 -7.81
CA ASP A 298 -5.84 2.45 -8.12
C ASP A 298 -5.14 1.12 -7.75
N GLU A 299 -3.84 1.00 -7.99
CA GLU A 299 -3.03 -0.14 -7.53
C GLU A 299 -2.99 -0.20 -6.00
N TYR A 300 -2.73 0.93 -5.36
CA TYR A 300 -2.68 1.05 -3.90
C TYR A 300 -4.03 0.71 -3.26
N LEU A 301 -5.12 1.19 -3.85
CA LEU A 301 -6.47 0.93 -3.35
C LEU A 301 -6.85 -0.55 -3.48
N TYR A 302 -6.48 -1.18 -4.60
CA TYR A 302 -6.68 -2.61 -4.79
C TYR A 302 -5.90 -3.43 -3.75
N LEU A 303 -4.64 -3.08 -3.51
CA LEU A 303 -3.83 -3.68 -2.44
C LEU A 303 -4.51 -3.52 -1.07
N PHE A 304 -4.90 -2.31 -0.71
CA PHE A 304 -5.53 -2.04 0.58
C PHE A 304 -6.83 -2.82 0.75
N LYS A 305 -7.69 -2.86 -0.27
CA LYS A 305 -8.93 -3.64 -0.26
C LYS A 305 -8.65 -5.13 -0.07
N THR A 306 -7.70 -5.68 -0.81
CA THR A 306 -7.32 -7.09 -0.71
C THR A 306 -6.80 -7.44 0.69
N LEU A 307 -5.98 -6.58 1.28
CA LEU A 307 -5.47 -6.75 2.65
C LEU A 307 -6.58 -6.64 3.70
N ALA A 308 -7.51 -5.68 3.55
CA ALA A 308 -8.55 -5.40 4.53
C ALA A 308 -9.65 -6.47 4.56
N PHE A 309 -9.95 -7.09 3.43
CA PHE A 309 -10.95 -8.16 3.36
C PHE A 309 -10.34 -9.57 3.44
N GLY A 310 -9.07 -9.75 3.01
CA GLY A 310 -8.43 -11.05 2.98
C GLY A 310 -9.22 -12.05 2.13
N SER A 311 -9.63 -13.16 2.74
CA SER A 311 -10.46 -14.19 2.09
C SER A 311 -11.97 -13.87 2.07
N THR A 312 -12.39 -12.80 2.74
CA THR A 312 -13.81 -12.40 2.79
C THR A 312 -14.23 -11.69 1.52
N ASN A 313 -15.39 -12.05 0.97
CA ASN A 313 -15.91 -11.37 -0.21
C ASN A 313 -16.41 -9.95 0.15
N PRO A 314 -15.87 -8.87 -0.45
CA PRO A 314 -16.32 -7.51 -0.21
C PRO A 314 -17.80 -7.26 -0.57
N GLU A 315 -18.37 -8.08 -1.46
CA GLU A 315 -19.79 -7.96 -1.88
C GLU A 315 -20.76 -8.27 -0.73
N ASP A 316 -20.34 -9.12 0.22
CA ASP A 316 -21.13 -9.45 1.41
C ASP A 316 -21.16 -8.28 2.43
N TYR A 317 -20.23 -7.32 2.28
CA TYR A 317 -20.05 -6.17 3.18
C TYR A 317 -20.01 -4.83 2.42
N PRO A 318 -21.06 -4.46 1.68
CA PRO A 318 -21.01 -3.31 0.78
C PRO A 318 -20.76 -1.97 1.49
N ARG A 319 -21.17 -1.84 2.76
CA ARG A 319 -20.88 -0.65 3.57
C ARG A 319 -19.39 -0.52 3.89
N LEU A 320 -18.71 -1.63 4.18
CA LEU A 320 -17.27 -1.64 4.45
C LEU A 320 -16.49 -1.36 3.16
N ALA A 321 -16.88 -2.01 2.07
CA ALA A 321 -16.28 -1.81 0.77
C ALA A 321 -16.38 -0.35 0.29
N ALA A 322 -17.47 0.35 0.61
CA ALA A 322 -17.64 1.77 0.31
C ALA A 322 -16.66 2.70 1.06
N MET A 323 -16.14 2.26 2.21
CA MET A 323 -15.17 3.05 3.01
C MET A 323 -13.73 2.91 2.51
N VAL A 324 -13.42 1.88 1.72
CA VAL A 324 -12.07 1.55 1.28
C VAL A 324 -11.40 2.72 0.54
N GLU A 325 -12.14 3.38 -0.35
CA GLU A 325 -11.61 4.50 -1.13
C GLU A 325 -11.21 5.67 -0.24
N GLU A 326 -12.01 5.99 0.77
CA GLU A 326 -11.70 7.08 1.69
C GLU A 326 -10.48 6.75 2.56
N PHE A 327 -10.38 5.52 3.06
CA PHE A 327 -9.15 5.06 3.71
C PHE A 327 -7.93 5.21 2.79
N GLY A 328 -8.04 4.78 1.54
CA GLY A 328 -6.95 4.89 0.57
C GLY A 328 -6.47 6.32 0.37
N MET A 329 -7.41 7.28 0.26
CA MET A 329 -7.08 8.70 0.16
C MET A 329 -6.38 9.22 1.42
N LEU A 330 -6.91 8.87 2.60
CA LEU A 330 -6.39 9.35 3.89
C LEU A 330 -5.03 8.74 4.25
N LEU A 331 -4.70 7.54 3.76
CA LEU A 331 -3.42 6.89 4.03
C LEU A 331 -2.28 7.41 3.13
N GLY A 332 -2.59 8.16 2.08
CA GLY A 332 -1.61 8.86 1.25
C GLY A 332 -0.54 7.96 0.60
N GLY A 333 -0.88 6.72 0.27
CA GLY A 333 0.04 5.76 -0.37
C GLY A 333 1.00 5.04 0.59
N SER A 334 0.85 5.20 1.90
CA SER A 334 1.69 4.53 2.92
C SER A 334 1.45 3.02 2.95
N LEU A 335 2.39 2.21 2.49
CA LEU A 335 2.29 0.75 2.51
C LEU A 335 2.28 0.19 3.94
N ILE A 336 3.04 0.78 4.85
CA ILE A 336 3.07 0.38 6.26
C ILE A 336 1.70 0.61 6.90
N SER A 337 1.17 1.83 6.77
CA SER A 337 -0.15 2.16 7.33
C SER A 337 -1.27 1.33 6.71
N ALA A 338 -1.20 1.06 5.40
CA ALA A 338 -2.16 0.19 4.72
C ALA A 338 -2.17 -1.23 5.30
N ASN A 339 -0.99 -1.84 5.47
CA ASN A 339 -0.89 -3.20 6.01
C ASN A 339 -1.41 -3.28 7.45
N VAL A 340 -0.97 -2.37 8.31
CA VAL A 340 -1.33 -2.38 9.74
C VAL A 340 -2.82 -2.09 9.94
N LEU A 341 -3.35 -1.07 9.26
CA LEU A 341 -4.76 -0.74 9.37
C LEU A 341 -5.65 -1.83 8.77
N ALA A 342 -5.29 -2.35 7.60
CA ALA A 342 -6.02 -3.43 6.95
C ALA A 342 -6.08 -4.69 7.83
N ASP A 343 -4.99 -5.04 8.53
CA ASP A 343 -4.98 -6.17 9.47
C ASP A 343 -5.98 -5.96 10.63
N ALA A 344 -6.03 -4.74 11.19
CA ALA A 344 -7.00 -4.40 12.24
C ALA A 344 -8.44 -4.43 11.72
N LEU A 345 -8.69 -3.92 10.51
CA LEU A 345 -10.02 -3.88 9.88
C LEU A 345 -10.51 -5.31 9.53
N ARG A 346 -9.62 -6.16 9.02
CA ARG A 346 -9.92 -7.56 8.69
C ARG A 346 -10.34 -8.38 9.91
N LYS A 347 -9.77 -8.11 11.07
CA LYS A 347 -10.11 -8.81 12.33
C LYS A 347 -11.48 -8.42 12.87
N ASN A 348 -12.06 -7.30 12.43
CA ASN A 348 -13.38 -6.85 12.87
C ASN A 348 -14.17 -6.21 11.73
N LEU A 349 -14.99 -7.02 11.07
CA LEU A 349 -15.83 -6.64 9.93
C LEU A 349 -17.13 -5.93 10.36
N SER A 350 -17.09 -5.11 11.41
CA SER A 350 -18.21 -4.28 11.86
C SER A 350 -18.15 -2.88 11.23
N ALA A 351 -19.27 -2.42 10.68
CA ALA A 351 -19.36 -1.07 10.10
C ALA A 351 -19.10 0.03 11.16
N HIS A 352 -19.52 -0.18 12.39
CA HIS A 352 -19.25 0.75 13.50
C HIS A 352 -17.75 0.85 13.79
N PHE A 353 -17.05 -0.28 13.83
CA PHE A 353 -15.60 -0.31 14.03
C PHE A 353 -14.86 0.39 12.89
N TRP A 354 -15.21 0.10 11.63
CA TRP A 354 -14.58 0.74 10.46
C TRP A 354 -14.80 2.24 10.45
N LEU A 355 -16.04 2.72 10.70
CA LEU A 355 -16.35 4.15 10.80
C LEU A 355 -15.55 4.85 11.91
N TYR A 356 -15.44 4.20 13.07
CA TYR A 356 -14.65 4.73 14.19
C TYR A 356 -13.17 4.87 13.79
N ARG A 357 -12.59 3.87 13.10
CA ARG A 357 -11.21 3.94 12.60
C ARG A 357 -11.04 4.98 11.51
N LEU A 358 -11.98 5.06 10.58
CA LEU A 358 -11.97 6.07 9.51
C LEU A 358 -11.95 7.49 10.09
N LYS A 359 -12.79 7.74 11.10
CA LYS A 359 -12.79 9.02 11.83
C LYS A 359 -11.42 9.28 12.47
N GLY A 360 -10.85 8.31 13.19
CA GLY A 360 -9.55 8.47 13.86
C GLY A 360 -8.40 8.78 12.87
N VAL A 361 -8.38 8.12 11.71
CA VAL A 361 -7.39 8.41 10.67
C VAL A 361 -7.60 9.81 10.09
N ARG A 362 -8.84 10.21 9.82
CA ARG A 362 -9.19 11.55 9.31
C ARG A 362 -8.77 12.64 10.31
N ASP A 363 -9.07 12.46 11.57
CA ASP A 363 -8.71 13.41 12.63
C ASP A 363 -7.18 13.55 12.75
N SER A 364 -6.44 12.45 12.65
CA SER A 364 -4.97 12.44 12.64
C SER A 364 -4.41 13.20 11.42
N VAL A 365 -4.94 12.95 10.22
CA VAL A 365 -4.52 13.65 8.99
C VAL A 365 -4.79 15.15 9.10
N ASN A 366 -6.00 15.54 9.52
CA ASN A 366 -6.39 16.94 9.69
C ASN A 366 -5.51 17.64 10.72
N LYS A 367 -5.19 16.99 11.83
CA LYS A 367 -4.30 17.52 12.86
C LYS A 367 -2.90 17.79 12.34
N ASN A 368 -2.33 16.87 11.57
CA ASN A 368 -1.00 17.07 10.95
C ASN A 368 -1.01 18.22 9.94
N ILE A 369 -2.04 18.31 9.09
CA ILE A 369 -2.20 19.41 8.14
C ILE A 369 -2.32 20.73 8.88
N SER A 370 -3.11 20.80 9.96
CA SER A 370 -3.30 22.02 10.74
C SER A 370 -2.04 22.44 11.49
N CYS A 371 -1.29 21.50 12.07
CA CYS A 371 -0.10 21.79 12.88
C CYS A 371 1.16 21.99 12.04
N PHE A 372 1.33 21.24 10.96
CA PHE A 372 2.58 21.17 10.20
C PHE A 372 2.41 21.54 8.71
N GLY A 373 1.21 21.85 8.26
CA GLY A 373 0.95 22.26 6.88
C GLY A 373 1.06 21.16 5.82
N ALA A 374 1.23 19.89 6.22
CA ALA A 374 1.43 18.79 5.28
C ALA A 374 0.80 17.48 5.76
N HIS A 375 0.55 16.58 4.80
CA HIS A 375 0.04 15.24 5.06
C HIS A 375 1.06 14.40 5.89
N PRO A 376 0.62 13.53 6.84
CA PRO A 376 1.51 12.71 7.67
C PRO A 376 2.57 11.93 6.87
N GLN A 377 2.21 11.36 5.74
CA GLN A 377 3.15 10.61 4.89
C GLN A 377 4.27 11.50 4.32
N VAL A 378 3.93 12.74 3.93
CA VAL A 378 4.92 13.71 3.42
C VAL A 378 5.86 14.16 4.55
N LEU A 379 5.33 14.39 5.74
CA LEU A 379 6.12 14.71 6.93
C LEU A 379 7.07 13.56 7.28
N PHE A 380 6.57 12.35 7.29
CA PHE A 380 7.34 11.14 7.57
C PHE A 380 8.49 10.97 6.55
N ASN A 381 8.21 11.10 5.26
CA ASN A 381 9.23 10.97 4.20
C ASN A 381 10.32 12.04 4.30
N ARG A 382 10.00 13.21 4.86
CA ARG A 382 10.94 14.31 5.10
C ARG A 382 11.66 14.23 6.45
N GLY A 383 11.39 13.19 7.24
CA GLY A 383 11.98 13.06 8.58
C GLY A 383 11.44 14.07 9.59
N HIS A 384 10.21 14.52 9.44
CA HIS A 384 9.55 15.40 10.41
C HIS A 384 8.70 14.62 11.41
N SER A 385 8.41 15.24 12.56
CA SER A 385 7.49 14.69 13.55
C SER A 385 6.09 14.56 12.98
N VAL A 386 5.38 13.49 13.38
CA VAL A 386 4.03 13.16 12.91
C VAL A 386 3.11 12.92 14.09
N HIS A 387 1.96 13.60 14.14
CA HIS A 387 0.90 13.26 15.07
C HIS A 387 0.26 11.92 14.69
N LEU A 388 0.31 10.96 15.61
CA LEU A 388 -0.40 9.68 15.50
C LEU A 388 -1.85 9.81 16.00
N ILE A 389 -2.57 8.71 15.95
CA ILE A 389 -3.92 8.59 16.52
C ILE A 389 -3.85 8.86 18.03
N GLY A 390 -4.70 9.76 18.52
CA GLY A 390 -4.72 10.16 19.93
C GLY A 390 -3.74 11.29 20.26
N CYS A 391 -3.02 11.15 21.36
CA CYS A 391 -2.13 12.17 21.92
C CYS A 391 -0.65 11.85 21.77
N TYR A 392 -0.29 11.18 20.71
CA TYR A 392 1.07 10.73 20.49
C TYR A 392 1.72 11.45 19.31
N ILE A 393 3.00 11.76 19.45
CA ILE A 393 3.84 12.31 18.37
C ILE A 393 4.95 11.33 18.10
N LEU A 394 5.01 10.85 16.87
CA LEU A 394 6.14 10.08 16.35
C LEU A 394 7.29 11.04 16.13
N SER A 395 8.39 10.84 16.84
CA SER A 395 9.62 11.59 16.61
C SER A 395 10.25 11.17 15.28
N PRO A 396 10.91 12.10 14.55
CA PRO A 396 11.75 11.71 13.44
C PRO A 396 12.85 10.81 14.02
N ALA A 397 12.75 9.52 13.80
CA ALA A 397 13.75 8.61 14.27
C ALA A 397 15.07 8.91 13.55
N ALA A 398 16.13 9.12 14.30
CA ALA A 398 17.42 8.66 13.82
C ALA A 398 17.22 7.21 13.35
N PRO A 399 17.74 6.77 12.18
CA PRO A 399 17.49 5.43 11.67
C PRO A 399 17.94 4.43 12.74
N SER A 400 16.97 3.98 13.53
CA SER A 400 17.22 3.03 14.59
C SER A 400 17.59 1.72 13.96
N GLY A 401 18.72 1.20 14.38
CA GLY A 401 19.37 0.04 13.84
C GLY A 401 18.40 -1.12 13.61
N ILE A 402 18.59 -1.78 12.50
CA ILE A 402 17.91 -3.02 12.15
C ILE A 402 18.21 -4.03 13.23
N VAL A 403 17.21 -4.45 13.96
CA VAL A 403 17.34 -5.60 14.87
C VAL A 403 17.33 -6.85 14.00
N ASN A 404 18.49 -7.34 13.60
CA ASN A 404 18.63 -8.65 12.95
C ASN A 404 18.49 -9.75 14.01
N SER A 405 17.31 -10.35 14.11
CA SER A 405 17.07 -11.49 15.02
C SER A 405 17.44 -12.87 14.43
N ALA A 406 18.11 -12.92 13.28
CA ALA A 406 18.33 -14.19 12.56
C ALA A 406 19.72 -14.79 12.58
N ILE A 407 20.74 -14.12 13.12
CA ILE A 407 22.06 -14.73 13.34
C ILE A 407 22.50 -14.33 14.73
N GLY A 408 22.69 -15.30 15.62
CA GLY A 408 23.03 -15.12 17.01
C GLY A 408 24.34 -14.37 17.25
N MET A 409 24.34 -13.07 17.09
CA MET A 409 25.33 -12.15 17.61
C MET A 409 24.61 -10.96 18.24
N ALA A 410 24.50 -11.05 19.56
CA ALA A 410 24.22 -9.94 20.42
C ALA A 410 25.26 -8.85 20.19
N ASN A 411 24.84 -7.69 19.71
CA ASN A 411 25.38 -6.39 20.04
C ASN A 411 24.59 -5.33 19.27
N VAL A 412 23.43 -5.00 19.83
CA VAL A 412 22.72 -3.75 19.53
C VAL A 412 23.47 -2.67 20.31
N PRO A 413 23.79 -1.50 19.74
CA PRO A 413 24.15 -0.36 20.57
C PRO A 413 22.93 0.00 21.41
N GLU A 414 23.02 -0.29 22.69
CA GLU A 414 21.95 -0.21 23.70
C GLU A 414 21.66 1.25 24.14
N GLU A 415 22.17 2.28 23.46
CA GLU A 415 22.31 3.59 24.08
C GLU A 415 21.11 4.55 23.98
N GLN A 416 19.99 4.24 23.30
CA GLN A 416 18.83 5.16 23.27
C GLN A 416 17.44 4.54 23.49
N GLY A 417 17.30 3.36 24.09
CA GLY A 417 16.00 2.74 24.28
C GLY A 417 15.87 1.79 25.47
N ILE A 418 16.81 1.82 26.40
CA ILE A 418 16.84 0.91 27.56
C ILE A 418 15.68 1.26 28.50
N GLY A 419 14.67 0.40 28.51
CA GLY A 419 13.55 0.46 29.47
C GLY A 419 12.24 1.02 28.95
N LEU A 420 12.13 1.53 27.72
CA LEU A 420 10.84 2.00 27.20
C LEU A 420 9.94 0.81 26.76
N PRO A 421 8.63 0.88 27.05
CA PRO A 421 7.68 -0.14 26.57
C PRO A 421 7.71 -0.24 25.05
N ARG A 422 7.68 -1.46 24.52
CA ARG A 422 7.56 -1.70 23.07
C ARG A 422 6.11 -2.00 22.71
N ILE A 423 5.56 -1.27 21.75
CA ILE A 423 4.16 -1.40 21.32
C ILE A 423 4.12 -1.61 19.82
N MET A 424 3.35 -2.60 19.39
CA MET A 424 3.07 -2.78 17.97
C MET A 424 2.08 -1.73 17.48
N PHE A 425 2.29 -1.20 16.28
CA PHE A 425 1.37 -0.21 15.70
C PHE A 425 -0.05 -0.78 15.54
N GLY A 426 -0.17 -2.08 15.26
CA GLY A 426 -1.45 -2.79 15.24
C GLY A 426 -2.19 -2.72 16.59
N ASP A 427 -1.46 -2.89 17.70
CA ASP A 427 -2.04 -2.81 19.05
C ASP A 427 -2.45 -1.39 19.38
N LEU A 428 -1.67 -0.39 18.99
CA LEU A 428 -2.03 1.02 19.15
C LEU A 428 -3.33 1.35 18.39
N ILE A 429 -3.49 0.82 17.18
CA ILE A 429 -4.72 0.97 16.41
C ILE A 429 -5.87 0.15 17.02
N ALA A 430 -5.64 -1.07 17.46
CA ALA A 430 -6.68 -1.95 18.02
C ALA A 430 -7.23 -1.45 19.35
N SER A 431 -6.40 -0.87 20.20
CA SER A 431 -6.69 -0.57 21.62
C SER A 431 -7.52 0.68 21.88
N ALA A 432 -8.07 1.35 20.87
CA ALA A 432 -8.91 2.52 21.08
C ALA A 432 -10.19 2.17 21.86
N GLY A 433 -10.09 2.23 23.17
CA GLY A 433 -11.20 2.12 24.10
C GLY A 433 -10.92 1.37 25.41
N HIS A 434 -10.06 0.36 25.45
CA HIS A 434 -9.92 -0.50 26.63
C HIS A 434 -8.50 -0.95 27.01
N ALA A 435 -7.48 -0.75 26.20
CA ALA A 435 -6.11 -1.05 26.59
C ALA A 435 -5.49 0.16 27.31
N VAL A 436 -4.77 -0.10 28.39
CA VAL A 436 -3.99 0.92 29.09
C VAL A 436 -2.81 1.29 28.19
N LEU A 437 -3.01 2.33 27.36
CA LEU A 437 -1.91 2.90 26.60
C LEU A 437 -0.90 3.52 27.55
N PRO A 438 0.42 3.45 27.25
CA PRO A 438 1.43 4.06 28.11
C PRO A 438 1.15 5.54 28.30
N LYS A 439 1.25 6.00 29.54
CA LYS A 439 1.12 7.42 29.87
C LYS A 439 2.39 8.23 29.54
N GLY A 440 3.47 7.57 29.16
CA GLY A 440 4.78 8.16 28.85
C GLY A 440 5.27 7.75 27.47
N ASP A 441 6.53 8.02 27.21
CA ASP A 441 7.23 7.68 25.97
C ASP A 441 7.34 6.17 25.80
N PHE A 442 7.32 5.71 24.54
CA PHE A 442 7.43 4.31 24.19
C PHE A 442 8.06 4.12 22.80
N THR A 443 8.53 2.91 22.55
CA THR A 443 9.00 2.51 21.22
C THR A 443 7.86 1.87 20.43
N LEU A 444 7.49 2.48 19.31
CA LEU A 444 6.48 1.97 18.40
C LEU A 444 7.14 1.11 17.32
N ILE A 445 6.76 -0.16 17.25
CA ILE A 445 7.13 -1.03 16.14
C ILE A 445 6.06 -0.86 15.05
N SER A 446 6.40 -0.12 14.00
CA SER A 446 5.46 0.19 12.93
C SER A 446 5.35 -0.93 11.91
N TRP A 447 6.38 -1.74 11.74
CA TRP A 447 6.42 -2.84 10.78
C TRP A 447 7.48 -3.88 11.16
N GLU A 448 7.15 -5.16 10.93
CA GLU A 448 8.11 -6.27 10.95
C GLU A 448 8.06 -7.02 9.62
N SER A 449 9.23 -7.30 9.04
CA SER A 449 9.32 -8.08 7.81
C SER A 449 8.97 -9.53 8.08
N ARG A 450 8.12 -10.11 7.24
CA ARG A 450 7.77 -11.53 7.27
C ARG A 450 8.72 -12.39 6.46
N LEU A 451 9.64 -11.76 5.73
CA LEU A 451 10.67 -12.41 4.92
C LEU A 451 12.05 -12.13 5.51
N PRO A 452 12.99 -13.08 5.40
CA PRO A 452 14.38 -12.84 5.79
C PRO A 452 15.01 -11.67 4.98
N PRO A 453 15.85 -10.85 5.58
CA PRO A 453 16.20 -10.81 6.99
C PRO A 453 15.09 -10.14 7.80
N TYR A 454 14.48 -10.81 8.74
CA TYR A 454 13.36 -10.32 9.56
C TYR A 454 13.68 -8.98 10.22
N THR A 455 13.49 -7.89 9.48
CA THR A 455 13.80 -6.52 9.92
C THR A 455 12.56 -5.85 10.50
N SER A 456 12.73 -5.01 11.51
CA SER A 456 11.66 -4.20 12.07
C SER A 456 11.93 -2.70 11.92
N PHE A 457 10.85 -1.91 11.77
CA PHE A 457 10.90 -0.46 11.84
C PHE A 457 10.38 -0.01 13.20
N ALA A 458 11.28 0.54 14.00
CA ALA A 458 10.98 1.04 15.33
C ALA A 458 11.14 2.57 15.37
N HIS A 459 10.24 3.24 16.08
CA HIS A 459 10.21 4.70 16.22
C HIS A 459 10.00 5.08 17.68
N LEU A 460 10.63 6.15 18.10
CA LEU A 460 10.35 6.75 19.39
C LEU A 460 9.06 7.56 19.32
N VAL A 461 8.17 7.34 20.26
CA VAL A 461 6.89 8.05 20.37
C VAL A 461 6.81 8.76 21.71
N HIS A 462 6.47 10.06 21.66
CA HIS A 462 6.29 10.89 22.82
C HIS A 462 4.80 11.09 23.12
N ALA A 463 4.40 10.94 24.39
CA ALA A 463 3.08 11.28 24.85
C ALA A 463 2.94 12.81 25.03
N VAL A 464 1.88 13.41 24.49
CA VAL A 464 1.60 14.85 24.67
C VAL A 464 0.76 15.04 25.92
N PRO A 465 1.24 15.77 26.95
CA PRO A 465 0.59 15.87 28.26
C PRO A 465 -0.83 16.48 28.23
N SER A 466 -1.11 17.35 27.26
CA SER A 466 -2.39 18.09 27.19
C SER A 466 -3.61 17.24 26.79
N CYS A 467 -3.44 16.03 26.34
CA CYS A 467 -4.54 15.15 25.93
C CYS A 467 -4.94 14.10 26.98
N VAL A 468 -4.29 14.08 28.13
CA VAL A 468 -4.56 13.07 29.19
C VAL A 468 -5.79 13.41 30.02
N HIS A 469 -6.37 14.61 29.87
CA HIS A 469 -7.42 15.12 30.77
C HIS A 469 -8.85 15.10 30.24
N ASP A 470 -9.14 14.74 29.01
CA ASP A 470 -10.54 14.64 28.53
C ASP A 470 -11.09 13.21 28.70
N LYS A 471 -11.31 12.82 29.97
CA LYS A 471 -12.37 11.85 30.29
C LYS A 471 -13.68 12.63 30.42
N PRO A 472 -14.75 12.27 29.70
CA PRO A 472 -16.07 12.79 30.09
C PRO A 472 -16.39 12.21 31.46
N GLU A 473 -16.40 13.08 32.47
CA GLU A 473 -17.01 12.79 33.77
C GLU A 473 -18.50 12.53 33.53
N THR A 474 -18.91 11.29 33.50
CA THR A 474 -20.30 10.91 33.72
C THR A 474 -20.64 11.14 35.19
N SER A 475 -20.94 12.38 35.54
CA SER A 475 -21.57 12.71 36.79
C SER A 475 -23.05 12.30 36.75
N LEU A 476 -23.31 11.06 37.10
CA LEU A 476 -24.63 10.65 37.56
C LEU A 476 -24.85 11.18 38.98
N SER A 477 -25.18 12.46 39.10
CA SER A 477 -25.73 12.98 40.34
C SER A 477 -27.22 12.63 40.45
N GLY A 478 -27.49 11.49 41.05
CA GLY A 478 -28.83 11.14 41.49
C GLY A 478 -29.28 12.08 42.62
N LYS A 479 -30.08 13.10 42.30
CA LYS A 479 -30.84 13.87 43.30
C LYS A 479 -31.91 12.96 43.90
N LYS A 480 -31.68 12.45 45.12
CA LYS A 480 -32.71 11.92 45.99
C LYS A 480 -33.64 13.08 46.40
N ARG A 481 -34.94 12.98 46.06
CA ARG A 481 -35.99 13.83 46.64
C ARG A 481 -36.27 13.34 48.04
N PRO A 482 -36.44 14.25 49.04
CA PRO A 482 -36.92 13.85 50.36
C PRO A 482 -38.43 13.58 50.29
N GLY A 483 -38.85 12.41 50.77
CA GLY A 483 -40.27 12.10 50.97
C GLY A 483 -40.84 12.88 52.16
N LEU A 484 -41.95 13.54 51.93
CA LEU A 484 -42.85 14.04 52.99
C LEU A 484 -43.74 12.87 53.44
N PHE A 485 -43.65 12.54 54.71
CA PHE A 485 -44.75 11.88 55.43
C PHE A 485 -45.42 12.88 56.31
N ALA A 486 -46.73 13.00 56.15
CA ALA A 486 -47.71 13.31 57.20
C ALA A 486 -48.88 12.37 57.00
#